data_2457016f5a2908da645cbcd5da91b5f9
#
_entry.id   2457016f5a2908da645cbcd5da91b5f9
#
_cell.length_a   1.000
_cell.length_b   1.000
_cell.length_c   1.000
_cell.angle_alpha   90.00
_cell.angle_beta   90.00
_cell.angle_gamma   90.00
#
_symmetry.space_group_name_H-M   'P 1'
#
loop_
_entity.id
_entity.type
_entity.pdbx_description
1 polymer ?
#
loop_
_entity_poly.entity_id
_entity_poly.type
_entity_poly.pdbx_seq_one_letter_code
_entity_poly.pdbx_strand_id
1 'polypeptide(L)'
;MNFKFLTIVMLSVSFCFAQEGAKKKKYTLDANQFYGSIILHNPDISHLITSHPAGVILSYNRKTYGEEEWEELYNYPDLGYSFIYQNTNNSTLGDNYGLYAHYNFYFFRRNMQLRVGQGIAYATNPYDKETNFRNNAYGSDFLSSTYLMLNYHKENIIKGLGFKAGVSVIHYSNANFRAPNTSTNTLAFNAGFVYDLDGGAEIDYVHREKEKLTEPLRYNFALRAGLNESDVIDSGQYGFVVLSAYADKRVGRKSALQVGTDVYFSNFLKELIRYQSIAFPENNVNADDDYKRVGVFAGHELFINEMSVISQFGYYVYYPFDFEGRTYLRVGLKRYFGDRVFGAVTLKSHGAKAEAVEFGIGIRL
;
A
#
# COMPACT_ATOMS: atom_id res chain seq x y z
N MET A 1 -23.61 4.30 -17.31
CA MET A 1 -23.09 3.21 -16.46
C MET A 1 -24.10 2.97 -15.35
N ASN A 2 -24.70 1.79 -15.28
CA ASN A 2 -25.93 1.55 -14.52
C ASN A 2 -25.72 1.60 -12.98
N PHE A 3 -26.41 2.51 -12.33
CA PHE A 3 -26.46 2.74 -10.86
C PHE A 3 -26.86 1.48 -10.04
N LYS A 4 -27.34 0.43 -10.65
CA LYS A 4 -27.76 -0.83 -9.99
C LYS A 4 -26.62 -1.73 -9.55
N PHE A 5 -25.39 -1.55 -10.07
CA PHE A 5 -24.24 -2.38 -9.69
C PHE A 5 -23.57 -1.90 -8.39
N LEU A 6 -23.69 -0.60 -8.08
CA LEU A 6 -23.11 -0.02 -6.86
C LEU A 6 -23.87 -0.41 -5.60
N THR A 7 -25.17 -0.66 -5.72
CA THR A 7 -26.05 -1.01 -4.59
C THR A 7 -25.87 -2.45 -4.12
N ILE A 8 -25.44 -3.37 -5.01
CA ILE A 8 -25.23 -4.79 -4.68
C ILE A 8 -23.90 -5.00 -3.92
N VAL A 9 -22.88 -4.19 -4.19
CA VAL A 9 -21.60 -4.28 -3.49
C VAL A 9 -21.67 -3.72 -2.06
N MET A 10 -22.55 -2.76 -1.78
CA MET A 10 -22.76 -2.24 -0.41
C MET A 10 -23.60 -3.16 0.48
N LEU A 11 -24.43 -4.03 -0.07
CA LEU A 11 -25.30 -4.93 0.70
C LEU A 11 -24.60 -6.24 1.12
N SER A 12 -23.48 -6.61 0.51
CA SER A 12 -22.75 -7.84 0.86
C SER A 12 -21.79 -7.72 2.05
N VAL A 13 -21.60 -6.54 2.60
CA VAL A 13 -20.71 -6.30 3.77
C VAL A 13 -21.44 -6.44 5.12
N SER A 14 -22.76 -6.57 5.12
CA SER A 14 -23.58 -6.46 6.34
C SER A 14 -23.93 -7.78 7.05
N PHE A 15 -23.48 -8.94 6.60
CA PHE A 15 -23.85 -10.23 7.19
C PHE A 15 -22.65 -11.04 7.66
N CYS A 16 -22.06 -10.68 8.80
CA CYS A 16 -21.28 -11.60 9.65
C CYS A 16 -21.04 -11.03 11.05
N PHE A 17 -22.09 -10.73 11.82
CA PHE A 17 -21.93 -10.46 13.25
C PHE A 17 -23.13 -11.04 14.04
N ALA A 18 -23.02 -12.31 14.36
CA ALA A 18 -23.75 -12.91 15.46
C ALA A 18 -22.92 -14.07 16.00
N GLN A 19 -22.12 -13.83 17.04
CA GLN A 19 -21.59 -14.90 17.90
C GLN A 19 -21.73 -14.43 19.35
N GLU A 20 -22.52 -15.18 20.10
CA GLU A 20 -22.73 -15.03 21.54
C GLU A 20 -21.44 -15.31 22.32
N GLY A 21 -21.13 -14.45 23.28
CA GLY A 21 -20.03 -14.64 24.23
C GLY A 21 -18.78 -13.78 24.04
N ALA A 22 -18.65 -13.02 22.96
CA ALA A 22 -17.52 -12.13 22.77
C ALA A 22 -17.56 -10.92 23.70
N LYS A 23 -16.45 -10.55 24.34
CA LYS A 23 -16.29 -9.28 25.06
C LYS A 23 -16.77 -8.15 24.16
N LYS A 24 -17.50 -7.17 24.71
CA LYS A 24 -18.08 -6.07 23.96
C LYS A 24 -16.97 -5.31 23.21
N LYS A 25 -17.02 -5.33 21.87
CA LYS A 25 -16.05 -4.63 21.03
C LYS A 25 -16.11 -3.13 21.28
N LYS A 26 -14.96 -2.49 21.41
CA LYS A 26 -14.82 -1.07 21.67
C LYS A 26 -14.40 -0.34 20.38
N TYR A 27 -14.98 0.81 20.15
CA TYR A 27 -14.76 1.60 18.94
C TYR A 27 -14.43 3.05 19.27
N THR A 28 -13.62 3.67 18.39
CA THR A 28 -13.32 5.10 18.44
C THR A 28 -13.58 5.76 17.10
N LEU A 29 -13.95 7.02 17.15
CA LEU A 29 -13.99 7.92 15.99
C LEU A 29 -12.85 8.94 16.14
N ASP A 30 -12.20 9.28 15.05
CA ASP A 30 -11.28 10.42 15.07
C ASP A 30 -11.42 11.29 13.82
N ALA A 31 -11.19 12.60 14.04
CA ALA A 31 -11.16 13.60 13.00
C ALA A 31 -9.90 14.45 13.17
N ASN A 32 -9.09 14.50 12.12
CA ASN A 32 -7.84 15.25 12.09
C ASN A 32 -7.86 16.20 10.89
N GLN A 33 -7.47 17.44 11.12
CA GLN A 33 -7.15 18.39 10.06
C GLN A 33 -5.65 18.32 9.79
N PHE A 34 -5.24 18.47 8.54
CA PHE A 34 -3.84 18.57 8.17
C PHE A 34 -3.56 19.73 7.22
N TYR A 35 -2.32 20.18 7.26
CA TYR A 35 -1.78 21.21 6.38
C TYR A 35 -0.31 20.92 6.11
N GLY A 36 0.13 21.00 4.84
CA GLY A 36 1.48 20.58 4.48
C GLY A 36 1.99 21.06 3.15
N SER A 37 2.96 20.33 2.62
CA SER A 37 3.58 20.60 1.33
C SER A 37 3.83 19.31 0.56
N ILE A 38 3.76 19.38 -0.77
CA ILE A 38 4.23 18.28 -1.62
C ILE A 38 5.77 18.29 -1.58
N ILE A 39 6.35 17.13 -1.29
CA ILE A 39 7.80 16.94 -1.28
C ILE A 39 8.31 16.83 -2.71
N LEU A 40 9.33 17.59 -3.05
CA LEU A 40 10.07 17.45 -4.31
C LEU A 40 10.94 16.19 -4.25
N HIS A 41 10.41 15.05 -4.71
CA HIS A 41 11.11 13.78 -4.77
C HIS A 41 11.54 13.40 -6.20
N ASN A 42 11.02 14.12 -7.21
CA ASN A 42 11.35 14.02 -8.62
C ASN A 42 11.34 15.44 -9.23
N PRO A 43 12.40 15.87 -9.95
CA PRO A 43 12.45 17.19 -10.59
C PRO A 43 11.25 17.48 -11.52
N ASP A 44 10.70 16.45 -12.15
CA ASP A 44 9.62 16.56 -13.12
C ASP A 44 8.30 17.09 -12.53
N ILE A 45 8.09 16.96 -11.20
CA ILE A 45 6.90 17.53 -10.53
C ILE A 45 7.12 18.93 -9.98
N SER A 46 8.28 19.55 -10.14
CA SER A 46 8.60 20.85 -9.56
C SER A 46 7.58 21.94 -9.92
N HIS A 47 7.07 21.92 -11.13
CA HIS A 47 6.07 22.85 -11.65
C HIS A 47 4.66 22.65 -11.03
N LEU A 48 4.42 21.53 -10.34
CA LEU A 48 3.17 21.23 -9.62
C LEU A 48 3.23 21.65 -8.15
N ILE A 49 4.41 21.99 -7.62
CA ILE A 49 4.58 22.38 -6.22
C ILE A 49 4.43 23.89 -6.09
N THR A 50 3.19 24.37 -6.25
CA THR A 50 2.86 25.80 -6.26
C THR A 50 2.06 26.26 -5.05
N SER A 51 1.63 25.32 -4.20
CA SER A 51 0.68 25.55 -3.11
C SER A 51 0.87 24.55 -1.97
N HIS A 52 0.14 24.77 -0.90
CA HIS A 52 0.14 23.94 0.28
C HIS A 52 -1.15 23.12 0.38
N PRO A 53 -1.08 21.79 0.22
CA PRO A 53 -2.23 20.92 0.43
C PRO A 53 -2.77 21.02 1.87
N ALA A 54 -4.10 21.00 1.98
CA ALA A 54 -4.81 20.94 3.25
C ALA A 54 -5.96 19.94 3.15
N GLY A 55 -6.44 19.44 4.29
CA GLY A 55 -7.55 18.51 4.25
C GLY A 55 -7.93 17.95 5.60
N VAL A 56 -8.75 16.90 5.55
CA VAL A 56 -9.26 16.21 6.73
C VAL A 56 -9.10 14.70 6.60
N ILE A 57 -8.84 14.04 7.74
CA ILE A 57 -8.79 12.58 7.87
C ILE A 57 -9.84 12.21 8.90
N LEU A 58 -10.87 11.50 8.47
CA LEU A 58 -11.92 10.95 9.31
C LEU A 58 -11.71 9.45 9.46
N SER A 59 -11.78 8.91 10.67
CA SER A 59 -11.50 7.51 10.91
C SER A 59 -12.45 6.86 11.91
N TYR A 60 -12.71 5.59 11.64
CA TYR A 60 -13.44 4.69 12.52
C TYR A 60 -12.51 3.54 12.90
N ASN A 61 -12.26 3.32 14.19
CA ASN A 61 -11.32 2.33 14.67
C ASN A 61 -11.99 1.33 15.61
N ARG A 62 -11.60 0.07 15.51
CA ARG A 62 -11.89 -0.99 16.47
C ARG A 62 -10.67 -1.19 17.35
N LYS A 63 -10.80 -1.04 18.65
CA LYS A 63 -9.75 -1.37 19.63
C LYS A 63 -9.57 -2.88 19.75
N THR A 64 -8.34 -3.31 19.97
CA THR A 64 -8.02 -4.70 20.31
C THR A 64 -7.56 -4.79 21.76
N TYR A 65 -7.73 -5.95 22.39
CA TYR A 65 -7.41 -6.14 23.81
C TYR A 65 -6.87 -7.54 24.13
N GLY A 66 -6.48 -8.31 23.10
CA GLY A 66 -5.85 -9.63 23.27
C GLY A 66 -6.80 -10.80 23.10
N GLU A 67 -7.92 -10.67 22.36
CA GLU A 67 -8.74 -11.81 21.94
C GLU A 67 -7.92 -12.79 21.09
N GLU A 68 -7.09 -12.26 20.20
CA GLU A 68 -6.17 -13.04 19.37
C GLU A 68 -4.71 -12.79 19.77
N GLU A 69 -3.83 -13.76 19.52
CA GLU A 69 -2.40 -13.69 19.90
C GLU A 69 -1.68 -12.48 19.26
N TRP A 70 -1.95 -12.19 18.00
CA TRP A 70 -1.30 -11.11 17.28
C TRP A 70 -1.60 -9.73 17.90
N GLU A 71 -2.77 -9.55 18.53
CA GLU A 71 -3.14 -8.30 19.19
C GLU A 71 -2.16 -7.99 20.32
N GLU A 72 -1.82 -8.96 21.16
CA GLU A 72 -0.80 -8.79 22.20
C GLU A 72 0.61 -8.65 21.62
N LEU A 73 0.95 -9.43 20.59
CA LEU A 73 2.26 -9.36 19.95
C LEU A 73 2.58 -7.95 19.43
N TYR A 74 1.57 -7.21 18.96
CA TYR A 74 1.71 -5.86 18.45
C TYR A 74 1.29 -4.76 19.41
N ASN A 75 1.23 -5.07 20.71
CA ASN A 75 0.86 -4.14 21.77
C ASN A 75 -0.55 -3.56 21.58
N TYR A 76 -1.51 -4.44 21.27
CA TYR A 76 -2.94 -4.14 21.12
C TYR A 76 -3.21 -3.00 20.13
N PRO A 77 -2.89 -3.18 18.85
CA PRO A 77 -3.13 -2.17 17.81
C PRO A 77 -4.62 -2.04 17.54
N ASP A 78 -5.06 -0.87 17.11
CA ASP A 78 -6.42 -0.74 16.59
C ASP A 78 -6.42 -1.00 15.09
N LEU A 79 -7.55 -1.49 14.58
CA LEU A 79 -7.84 -1.64 13.15
C LEU A 79 -8.94 -0.67 12.77
N GLY A 80 -8.88 -0.14 11.56
CA GLY A 80 -9.95 0.76 11.16
C GLY A 80 -9.97 1.10 9.69
N TYR A 81 -10.90 2.01 9.40
CA TYR A 81 -11.06 2.60 8.08
C TYR A 81 -10.95 4.11 8.19
N SER A 82 -10.36 4.73 7.16
CA SER A 82 -10.24 6.18 7.07
C SER A 82 -10.79 6.67 5.74
N PHE A 83 -11.37 7.87 5.80
CA PHE A 83 -11.63 8.71 4.65
C PHE A 83 -10.69 9.91 4.70
N ILE A 84 -10.01 10.21 3.60
CA ILE A 84 -9.14 11.39 3.47
C ILE A 84 -9.69 12.25 2.34
N TYR A 85 -9.95 13.51 2.63
CA TYR A 85 -10.11 14.56 1.66
C TYR A 85 -8.87 15.45 1.68
N GLN A 86 -8.24 15.63 0.52
CA GLN A 86 -7.11 16.53 0.33
C GLN A 86 -7.42 17.51 -0.79
N ASN A 87 -7.54 18.79 -0.42
CA ASN A 87 -7.47 19.88 -1.38
C ASN A 87 -6.00 20.19 -1.63
N THR A 88 -5.55 20.07 -2.87
CA THR A 88 -4.16 20.36 -3.23
C THR A 88 -3.89 21.85 -3.36
N ASN A 89 -4.93 22.70 -3.37
CA ASN A 89 -4.87 24.12 -3.70
C ASN A 89 -4.15 24.40 -5.04
N ASN A 90 -4.19 23.42 -5.96
CA ASN A 90 -3.57 23.46 -7.27
C ASN A 90 -4.54 22.92 -8.32
N SER A 91 -4.99 23.78 -9.23
CA SER A 91 -5.98 23.42 -10.25
C SER A 91 -5.52 22.33 -11.19
N THR A 92 -4.21 22.20 -11.44
CA THR A 92 -3.65 21.12 -12.27
C THR A 92 -3.77 19.77 -11.61
N LEU A 93 -3.52 19.67 -10.30
CA LEU A 93 -3.63 18.39 -9.54
C LEU A 93 -5.08 18.07 -9.16
N GLY A 94 -5.94 19.11 -8.96
CA GLY A 94 -7.28 18.94 -8.44
C GLY A 94 -7.30 18.50 -6.96
N ASP A 95 -8.38 17.88 -6.55
CA ASP A 95 -8.60 17.35 -5.20
C ASP A 95 -8.51 15.82 -5.19
N ASN A 96 -8.14 15.26 -4.04
CA ASN A 96 -8.08 13.81 -3.85
C ASN A 96 -9.05 13.36 -2.74
N TYR A 97 -9.78 12.29 -3.01
CA TYR A 97 -10.70 11.63 -2.08
C TYR A 97 -10.28 10.18 -1.91
N GLY A 98 -9.88 9.76 -0.72
CA GLY A 98 -9.35 8.42 -0.49
C GLY A 98 -10.11 7.63 0.57
N LEU A 99 -10.22 6.32 0.35
CA LEU A 99 -10.71 5.34 1.32
C LEU A 99 -9.61 4.35 1.65
N TYR A 100 -9.37 4.11 2.93
CA TYR A 100 -8.25 3.31 3.42
C TYR A 100 -8.69 2.32 4.48
N ALA A 101 -8.04 1.16 4.51
CA ALA A 101 -7.93 0.34 5.70
C ALA A 101 -6.62 0.67 6.41
N HIS A 102 -6.61 0.68 7.74
CA HIS A 102 -5.42 1.05 8.48
C HIS A 102 -5.25 0.25 9.78
N TYR A 103 -3.99 0.23 10.25
CA TYR A 103 -3.60 -0.18 11.59
C TYR A 103 -3.07 1.01 12.36
N ASN A 104 -3.39 1.10 13.67
CA ASN A 104 -2.81 2.01 14.63
C ASN A 104 -1.92 1.23 15.59
N PHE A 105 -0.62 1.42 15.52
CA PHE A 105 0.35 0.85 16.45
C PHE A 105 0.67 1.86 17.53
N TYR A 106 0.80 1.40 18.78
CA TYR A 106 1.00 2.25 19.93
C TYR A 106 2.32 1.98 20.64
N PHE A 107 2.99 3.05 21.05
CA PHE A 107 4.27 3.04 21.75
C PHE A 107 4.20 3.95 22.98
N PHE A 108 5.17 3.83 23.86
CA PHE A 108 5.33 4.69 25.04
C PHE A 108 4.04 4.83 25.87
N ARG A 109 3.49 3.68 26.32
CA ARG A 109 2.23 3.61 27.10
C ARG A 109 1.06 4.25 26.33
N ARG A 110 0.98 4.02 25.02
CA ARG A 110 -0.03 4.53 24.09
C ARG A 110 -0.01 6.06 23.87
N ASN A 111 1.04 6.77 24.34
CA ASN A 111 1.15 8.21 24.07
C ASN A 111 1.71 8.53 22.68
N MET A 112 2.23 7.56 21.95
CA MET A 112 2.65 7.70 20.55
C MET A 112 1.89 6.70 19.71
N GLN A 113 1.29 7.18 18.62
CA GLN A 113 0.55 6.38 17.65
C GLN A 113 1.22 6.45 16.28
N LEU A 114 1.54 5.29 15.71
CA LEU A 114 1.88 5.17 14.29
C LEU A 114 0.68 4.55 13.57
N ARG A 115 0.08 5.30 12.67
CA ARG A 115 -0.96 4.79 11.76
C ARG A 115 -0.35 4.49 10.40
N VAL A 116 -0.65 3.32 9.88
CA VAL A 116 -0.28 2.88 8.53
C VAL A 116 -1.57 2.54 7.80
N GLY A 117 -1.89 3.27 6.75
CA GLY A 117 -3.08 3.06 5.95
C GLY A 117 -2.76 2.83 4.49
N GLN A 118 -3.44 1.87 3.88
CA GLN A 118 -3.40 1.56 2.46
C GLN A 118 -4.80 1.61 1.89
N GLY A 119 -4.95 2.24 0.71
CA GLY A 119 -6.25 2.42 0.12
C GLY A 119 -6.24 2.81 -1.34
N ILE A 120 -7.39 3.27 -1.78
CA ILE A 120 -7.64 3.78 -3.14
C ILE A 120 -8.11 5.20 -3.02
N ALA A 121 -7.58 6.08 -3.86
CA ALA A 121 -8.01 7.47 -3.95
C ALA A 121 -8.55 7.78 -5.34
N TYR A 122 -9.45 8.75 -5.40
CA TYR A 122 -9.96 9.36 -6.62
C TYR A 122 -9.39 10.77 -6.75
N ALA A 123 -8.69 11.04 -7.86
CA ALA A 123 -8.19 12.35 -8.23
C ALA A 123 -9.17 13.02 -9.18
N THR A 124 -9.53 14.27 -8.90
CA THR A 124 -10.57 14.97 -9.67
C THR A 124 -10.08 15.53 -10.99
N ASN A 125 -8.77 15.68 -11.17
CA ASN A 125 -8.19 16.28 -12.36
C ASN A 125 -6.90 15.55 -12.80
N PRO A 126 -6.99 14.30 -13.28
CA PRO A 126 -5.84 13.55 -13.77
C PRO A 126 -5.28 14.16 -15.07
N TYR A 127 -4.20 13.59 -15.57
CA TYR A 127 -3.63 13.93 -16.87
C TYR A 127 -4.66 13.76 -17.98
N ASP A 128 -4.75 14.78 -18.81
CA ASP A 128 -5.45 14.75 -20.09
C ASP A 128 -4.63 15.53 -21.12
N LYS A 129 -4.39 14.92 -22.29
CA LYS A 129 -3.51 15.50 -23.30
C LYS A 129 -4.03 16.79 -23.94
N GLU A 130 -5.33 17.07 -23.86
CA GLU A 130 -5.94 18.26 -24.44
C GLU A 130 -6.21 19.34 -23.38
N THR A 131 -6.68 18.93 -22.20
CA THR A 131 -7.18 19.88 -21.18
C THR A 131 -6.28 20.00 -19.96
N ASN A 132 -5.45 18.96 -19.64
CA ASN A 132 -4.59 18.95 -18.45
C ASN A 132 -3.25 18.25 -18.67
N PHE A 133 -2.56 18.57 -19.76
CA PHE A 133 -1.25 17.98 -20.11
C PHE A 133 -0.14 18.30 -19.11
N ARG A 134 -0.33 19.29 -18.23
CA ARG A 134 0.65 19.66 -17.18
C ARG A 134 0.65 18.71 -16.00
N ASN A 135 -0.40 17.90 -15.81
CA ASN A 135 -0.45 16.95 -14.70
C ASN A 135 0.32 15.67 -15.05
N ASN A 136 1.62 15.69 -14.86
CA ASN A 136 2.43 14.49 -15.04
C ASN A 136 2.47 13.58 -13.79
N ALA A 137 1.75 13.94 -12.70
CA ALA A 137 1.71 13.15 -11.48
C ALA A 137 0.70 12.00 -11.54
N TYR A 138 -0.46 12.23 -12.16
CA TYR A 138 -1.60 11.30 -12.12
C TYR A 138 -2.12 11.00 -13.52
N GLY A 139 -1.78 9.87 -14.11
CA GLY A 139 -2.25 9.44 -15.42
C GLY A 139 -3.66 8.81 -15.41
N SER A 140 -4.29 8.66 -14.24
CA SER A 140 -5.63 8.07 -14.08
C SER A 140 -6.39 8.69 -12.92
N ASP A 141 -7.74 8.60 -12.97
CA ASP A 141 -8.62 9.07 -11.90
C ASP A 141 -8.43 8.29 -10.60
N PHE A 142 -8.24 6.97 -10.69
CA PHE A 142 -8.03 6.12 -9.54
C PHE A 142 -6.55 5.89 -9.29
N LEU A 143 -6.16 6.10 -8.03
CA LEU A 143 -4.80 6.01 -7.54
C LEU A 143 -4.72 5.00 -6.40
N SER A 144 -3.64 4.25 -6.33
CA SER A 144 -3.21 3.61 -5.09
C SER A 144 -2.71 4.69 -4.15
N SER A 145 -3.12 4.63 -2.90
CA SER A 145 -2.67 5.61 -1.91
C SER A 145 -2.29 4.96 -0.61
N THR A 146 -1.16 5.39 -0.08
CA THR A 146 -0.63 4.97 1.22
C THR A 146 -0.45 6.19 2.09
N TYR A 147 -0.85 6.13 3.35
CA TYR A 147 -0.52 7.19 4.29
C TYR A 147 0.07 6.66 5.60
N LEU A 148 0.96 7.45 6.16
CA LEU A 148 1.56 7.24 7.46
C LEU A 148 1.25 8.45 8.33
N MET A 149 0.89 8.21 9.61
CA MET A 149 0.73 9.28 10.60
C MET A 149 1.48 8.89 11.86
N LEU A 150 2.37 9.74 12.31
CA LEU A 150 3.05 9.62 13.59
C LEU A 150 2.58 10.76 14.51
N ASN A 151 1.79 10.40 15.52
CA ASN A 151 1.14 11.37 16.40
C ASN A 151 1.53 11.16 17.87
N TYR A 152 1.69 12.26 18.60
CA TYR A 152 1.40 12.24 20.01
C TYR A 152 -0.11 12.01 20.18
N HIS A 153 -0.47 11.11 21.09
CA HIS A 153 -1.84 10.65 21.27
C HIS A 153 -2.19 10.61 22.75
N LYS A 154 -3.24 11.30 23.16
CA LYS A 154 -3.72 11.30 24.53
C LYS A 154 -5.20 10.96 24.54
N GLU A 155 -5.53 9.76 25.01
CA GLU A 155 -6.92 9.31 25.17
C GLU A 155 -7.55 9.90 26.42
N ASN A 156 -8.89 9.96 26.43
CA ASN A 156 -9.74 10.18 27.61
C ASN A 156 -9.34 11.38 28.47
N ILE A 157 -9.06 12.53 27.85
CA ILE A 157 -8.81 13.78 28.58
C ILE A 157 -10.08 14.22 29.33
N ILE A 158 -11.25 14.10 28.65
CA ILE A 158 -12.58 14.39 29.20
C ILE A 158 -13.57 13.33 28.69
N LYS A 159 -14.01 12.40 29.54
CA LYS A 159 -15.11 11.43 29.26
C LYS A 159 -15.06 10.83 27.85
N GLY A 160 -13.97 10.18 27.50
CA GLY A 160 -13.79 9.54 26.20
C GLY A 160 -13.23 10.44 25.10
N LEU A 161 -13.21 11.74 25.28
CA LEU A 161 -12.59 12.66 24.32
C LEU A 161 -11.06 12.72 24.57
N GLY A 162 -10.31 12.52 23.52
CA GLY A 162 -8.85 12.64 23.49
C GLY A 162 -8.38 13.57 22.37
N PHE A 163 -7.07 13.78 22.31
CA PHE A 163 -6.43 14.67 21.35
C PHE A 163 -5.24 13.97 20.69
N LYS A 164 -4.97 14.30 19.45
CA LYS A 164 -3.76 13.90 18.73
C LYS A 164 -3.19 15.05 17.92
N ALA A 165 -1.86 15.05 17.82
CA ALA A 165 -1.15 15.94 16.91
C ALA A 165 0.17 15.32 16.51
N GLY A 166 0.61 15.61 15.28
CA GLY A 166 1.86 15.07 14.77
C GLY A 166 2.07 15.37 13.30
N VAL A 167 2.71 14.42 12.63
CA VAL A 167 3.05 14.53 11.22
C VAL A 167 2.44 13.39 10.43
N SER A 168 2.14 13.67 9.17
CA SER A 168 1.64 12.66 8.22
C SER A 168 2.35 12.78 6.87
N VAL A 169 2.50 11.64 6.21
CA VAL A 169 2.91 11.55 4.81
C VAL A 169 1.80 10.83 4.06
N ILE A 170 1.29 11.45 3.00
CA ILE A 170 0.24 10.88 2.15
C ILE A 170 0.79 10.76 0.74
N HIS A 171 0.84 9.55 0.23
CA HIS A 171 1.35 9.20 -1.10
C HIS A 171 0.18 8.88 -2.04
N TYR A 172 0.21 9.44 -3.24
CA TYR A 172 -0.72 9.15 -4.33
C TYR A 172 0.04 8.77 -5.59
N SER A 173 -0.30 7.62 -6.18
CA SER A 173 0.32 7.08 -7.38
C SER A 173 -0.62 6.08 -8.06
N ASN A 174 -0.64 6.01 -9.38
CA ASN A 174 -1.34 4.93 -10.07
C ASN A 174 -0.45 3.67 -10.26
N ALA A 175 0.76 3.69 -9.67
CA ALA A 175 1.72 2.58 -9.70
C ALA A 175 2.06 2.08 -11.11
N ASN A 176 2.18 2.98 -12.06
CA ASN A 176 2.44 2.75 -13.48
C ASN A 176 1.36 1.93 -14.21
N PHE A 177 0.14 1.95 -13.69
CA PHE A 177 -1.00 1.40 -14.41
C PHE A 177 -1.24 2.17 -15.71
N ARG A 178 -1.07 3.51 -15.69
CA ARG A 178 -1.17 4.39 -16.85
C ARG A 178 -0.20 5.57 -16.72
N ALA A 179 0.53 5.88 -17.80
CA ALA A 179 1.38 7.07 -17.86
C ALA A 179 0.53 8.38 -18.02
N PRO A 180 1.02 9.49 -17.47
CA PRO A 180 2.21 9.64 -16.62
C PRO A 180 1.97 9.22 -15.16
N ASN A 181 3.04 8.92 -14.41
CA ASN A 181 2.94 8.55 -13.00
C ASN A 181 4.18 8.99 -12.22
N THR A 182 4.42 10.30 -12.14
CA THR A 182 5.49 10.81 -11.27
C THR A 182 5.08 10.90 -9.80
N SER A 183 3.79 10.65 -9.49
CA SER A 183 3.21 10.60 -8.14
C SER A 183 3.32 11.89 -7.33
N THR A 184 2.69 11.96 -6.16
CA THR A 184 2.91 13.01 -5.17
C THR A 184 3.06 12.44 -3.76
N ASN A 185 3.90 13.10 -2.95
CA ASN A 185 4.07 12.83 -1.53
C ASN A 185 3.79 14.10 -0.76
N THR A 186 2.71 14.15 0.00
CA THR A 186 2.37 15.29 0.87
C THR A 186 2.89 15.03 2.27
N LEU A 187 3.84 15.83 2.74
CA LEU A 187 4.25 15.91 4.14
C LEU A 187 3.43 17.00 4.83
N ALA A 188 2.75 16.66 5.91
CA ALA A 188 1.85 17.58 6.58
C ALA A 188 1.95 17.48 8.11
N PHE A 189 1.72 18.59 8.80
CA PHE A 189 1.33 18.57 10.20
C PHE A 189 -0.16 18.26 10.29
N ASN A 190 -0.53 17.48 11.30
CA ASN A 190 -1.92 17.17 11.57
C ASN A 190 -2.26 17.34 13.04
N ALA A 191 -3.50 17.71 13.33
CA ALA A 191 -4.04 17.77 14.68
C ALA A 191 -5.53 17.44 14.65
N GLY A 192 -6.01 16.82 15.72
CA GLY A 192 -7.42 16.42 15.79
C GLY A 192 -7.82 15.81 17.10
N PHE A 193 -9.06 15.35 17.13
CA PHE A 193 -9.66 14.74 18.30
C PHE A 193 -9.98 13.27 18.02
N VAL A 194 -9.95 12.48 19.09
CA VAL A 194 -10.40 11.10 19.11
C VAL A 194 -11.51 10.99 20.17
N TYR A 195 -12.58 10.29 19.83
CA TYR A 195 -13.68 10.04 20.74
C TYR A 195 -13.94 8.55 20.90
N ASP A 196 -13.88 8.09 22.14
CA ASP A 196 -14.19 6.71 22.52
C ASP A 196 -15.71 6.56 22.69
N LEU A 197 -16.32 5.73 21.86
CA LEU A 197 -17.78 5.51 21.86
C LEU A 197 -18.29 4.86 23.15
N ASP A 198 -17.40 4.22 23.92
CA ASP A 198 -17.73 3.66 25.23
C ASP A 198 -17.44 4.61 26.40
N GLY A 199 -17.19 5.91 26.12
CA GLY A 199 -16.95 6.94 27.13
C GLY A 199 -15.62 6.84 27.87
N GLY A 200 -14.61 6.13 27.29
CA GLY A 200 -13.29 5.97 27.87
C GLY A 200 -13.23 4.90 28.98
N ALA A 201 -14.14 3.92 28.95
CA ALA A 201 -14.10 2.81 29.89
C ALA A 201 -12.76 2.06 29.81
N GLU A 202 -12.19 1.69 30.96
CA GLU A 202 -10.92 0.93 31.02
C GLU A 202 -11.01 -0.37 30.22
N ILE A 203 -9.87 -0.72 29.60
CA ILE A 203 -9.69 -1.96 28.87
C ILE A 203 -8.89 -2.92 29.71
N ASP A 204 -9.46 -4.07 29.99
CA ASP A 204 -8.76 -5.19 30.57
C ASP A 204 -8.05 -5.96 29.46
N TYR A 205 -6.72 -5.79 29.36
CA TYR A 205 -5.90 -6.45 28.35
C TYR A 205 -5.60 -7.89 28.75
N VAL A 206 -5.83 -8.80 27.82
CA VAL A 206 -5.52 -10.23 27.99
C VAL A 206 -4.05 -10.46 27.70
N HIS A 207 -3.33 -11.07 28.66
CA HIS A 207 -1.94 -11.47 28.51
C HIS A 207 -1.85 -13.00 28.40
N ARG A 208 -1.00 -13.48 27.48
CA ARG A 208 -0.76 -14.91 27.26
C ARG A 208 0.70 -15.26 27.50
N GLU A 209 0.93 -16.48 27.96
CA GLU A 209 2.28 -17.03 27.96
C GLU A 209 2.76 -17.26 26.53
N LYS A 210 4.00 -16.83 26.27
CA LYS A 210 4.60 -16.90 24.92
C LYS A 210 5.34 -18.21 24.76
N GLU A 211 4.76 -19.17 24.07
CA GLU A 211 5.46 -20.38 23.67
C GLU A 211 6.47 -20.10 22.54
N LYS A 212 7.55 -20.88 22.49
CA LYS A 212 8.55 -20.78 21.43
C LYS A 212 7.95 -21.33 20.13
N LEU A 213 7.86 -20.48 19.11
CA LEU A 213 7.44 -20.93 17.78
C LEU A 213 8.61 -21.61 17.06
N THR A 214 8.36 -22.84 16.56
CA THR A 214 9.28 -23.56 15.69
C THR A 214 8.49 -24.09 14.51
N GLU A 215 8.81 -23.63 13.30
CA GLU A 215 8.22 -24.13 12.06
C GLU A 215 9.33 -24.69 11.14
N PRO A 216 9.04 -25.74 10.34
CA PRO A 216 9.98 -26.22 9.33
C PRO A 216 10.22 -25.16 8.26
N LEU A 217 11.22 -25.40 7.40
CA LEU A 217 11.39 -24.67 6.15
C LEU A 217 10.17 -24.95 5.26
N ARG A 218 9.60 -23.90 4.66
CA ARG A 218 8.45 -24.00 3.76
C ARG A 218 8.82 -23.58 2.35
N TYR A 219 8.24 -24.23 1.36
CA TYR A 219 8.42 -23.87 -0.05
C TYR A 219 7.16 -23.24 -0.59
N ASN A 220 7.33 -22.17 -1.36
CA ASN A 220 6.22 -21.40 -1.90
C ASN A 220 6.34 -21.31 -3.43
N PHE A 221 5.20 -21.42 -4.10
CA PHE A 221 5.06 -21.16 -5.51
C PHE A 221 3.97 -20.13 -5.71
N ALA A 222 4.25 -19.08 -6.47
CA ALA A 222 3.29 -18.02 -6.73
C ALA A 222 3.26 -17.65 -8.19
N LEU A 223 2.05 -17.43 -8.69
CA LEU A 223 1.74 -16.79 -9.97
C LEU A 223 1.30 -15.37 -9.67
N ARG A 224 1.92 -14.38 -10.31
CA ARG A 224 1.50 -12.98 -10.25
C ARG A 224 1.21 -12.47 -11.63
N ALA A 225 0.26 -11.55 -11.74
CA ALA A 225 -0.11 -10.91 -12.99
C ALA A 225 -0.61 -9.49 -12.73
N GLY A 226 -0.63 -8.68 -13.77
CA GLY A 226 -1.17 -7.32 -13.74
C GLY A 226 -1.10 -6.68 -15.11
N LEU A 227 -1.41 -5.38 -15.12
CA LEU A 227 -1.30 -4.52 -16.29
C LEU A 227 -0.40 -3.35 -15.93
N ASN A 228 0.44 -2.93 -16.84
CA ASN A 228 1.23 -1.70 -16.72
C ASN A 228 1.47 -1.06 -18.08
N GLU A 229 1.81 0.21 -18.04
CA GLU A 229 2.25 1.00 -19.18
C GLU A 229 3.72 1.39 -18.98
N SER A 230 4.46 1.63 -20.06
CA SER A 230 5.79 2.25 -19.96
C SER A 230 5.65 3.74 -19.57
N ASP A 231 6.76 4.42 -19.31
CA ASP A 231 6.73 5.87 -19.05
C ASP A 231 6.42 6.71 -20.30
N VAL A 232 6.38 6.09 -21.46
CA VAL A 232 6.01 6.75 -22.72
C VAL A 232 4.48 6.86 -22.73
N ILE A 233 4.00 8.09 -22.66
CA ILE A 233 2.56 8.41 -22.68
C ILE A 233 1.91 7.86 -23.95
N ASP A 234 0.70 7.29 -23.81
CA ASP A 234 -0.06 6.65 -24.87
C ASP A 234 0.65 5.42 -25.52
N SER A 235 1.65 4.82 -24.84
CA SER A 235 2.30 3.59 -25.32
C SER A 235 1.41 2.34 -25.21
N GLY A 236 0.32 2.44 -24.46
CA GLY A 236 -0.65 1.37 -24.23
C GLY A 236 -0.37 0.52 -23.00
N GLN A 237 -1.41 -0.10 -22.49
CA GLN A 237 -1.37 -0.99 -21.34
C GLN A 237 -1.13 -2.44 -21.75
N TYR A 238 -0.17 -3.09 -21.15
CA TYR A 238 0.22 -4.46 -21.46
C TYR A 238 0.17 -5.36 -20.24
N GLY A 239 -0.30 -6.60 -20.47
CA GLY A 239 -0.29 -7.62 -19.44
C GLY A 239 1.12 -8.14 -19.15
N PHE A 240 1.36 -8.49 -17.90
CA PHE A 240 2.56 -9.22 -17.49
C PHE A 240 2.22 -10.42 -16.62
N VAL A 241 3.13 -11.39 -16.57
CA VAL A 241 3.06 -12.57 -15.71
C VAL A 241 4.42 -12.75 -15.03
N VAL A 242 4.38 -13.12 -13.74
CA VAL A 242 5.57 -13.48 -12.95
C VAL A 242 5.37 -14.84 -12.30
N LEU A 243 6.30 -15.74 -12.52
CA LEU A 243 6.39 -17.01 -11.82
C LEU A 243 7.43 -16.89 -10.71
N SER A 244 7.05 -17.23 -9.48
CA SER A 244 7.94 -17.16 -8.31
C SER A 244 8.02 -18.51 -7.63
N ALA A 245 9.24 -18.92 -7.27
CA ALA A 245 9.51 -20.06 -6.40
C ALA A 245 10.47 -19.62 -5.29
N TYR A 246 10.10 -19.84 -4.03
CA TYR A 246 10.91 -19.41 -2.90
C TYR A 246 10.72 -20.28 -1.67
N ALA A 247 11.74 -20.29 -0.83
CA ALA A 247 11.69 -20.87 0.51
C ALA A 247 11.49 -19.78 1.55
N ASP A 248 10.72 -20.06 2.60
CA ASP A 248 10.61 -19.22 3.78
C ASP A 248 10.92 -20.00 5.06
N LYS A 249 11.48 -19.31 6.03
CA LYS A 249 11.74 -19.82 7.37
C LYS A 249 11.26 -18.84 8.43
N ARG A 250 10.31 -19.25 9.26
CA ARG A 250 9.92 -18.49 10.44
C ARG A 250 11.13 -18.36 11.38
N VAL A 251 11.48 -17.13 11.72
CA VAL A 251 12.55 -16.79 12.68
C VAL A 251 11.98 -16.25 14.00
N GLY A 252 10.66 -16.07 14.05
CA GLY A 252 9.93 -15.65 15.23
C GLY A 252 8.43 -15.60 14.96
N ARG A 253 7.64 -15.24 15.97
CA ARG A 253 6.17 -15.18 15.86
C ARG A 253 5.69 -14.13 14.84
N LYS A 254 6.47 -13.10 14.62
CA LYS A 254 6.14 -11.99 13.69
C LYS A 254 6.83 -12.12 12.33
N SER A 255 7.89 -12.92 12.21
CA SER A 255 8.85 -12.76 11.12
C SER A 255 9.22 -14.08 10.46
N ALA A 256 9.29 -14.08 9.12
CA ALA A 256 9.99 -15.09 8.34
C ALA A 256 10.97 -14.44 7.38
N LEU A 257 12.08 -15.12 7.11
CA LEU A 257 13.02 -14.79 6.06
C LEU A 257 12.68 -15.59 4.81
N GLN A 258 12.89 -14.98 3.64
CA GLN A 258 12.59 -15.56 2.34
C GLN A 258 13.81 -15.51 1.43
N VAL A 259 13.97 -16.52 0.59
CA VAL A 259 14.93 -16.51 -0.51
C VAL A 259 14.33 -17.27 -1.69
N GLY A 260 14.48 -16.73 -2.90
CA GLY A 260 13.88 -17.37 -4.06
C GLY A 260 14.25 -16.73 -5.39
N THR A 261 13.48 -17.11 -6.40
CA THR A 261 13.66 -16.66 -7.77
C THR A 261 12.32 -16.27 -8.39
N ASP A 262 12.39 -15.31 -9.31
CA ASP A 262 11.29 -14.83 -10.12
C ASP A 262 11.63 -14.92 -11.60
N VAL A 263 10.66 -15.32 -12.41
CA VAL A 263 10.73 -15.27 -13.87
C VAL A 263 9.65 -14.32 -14.37
N TYR A 264 10.06 -13.29 -15.11
CA TYR A 264 9.18 -12.21 -15.57
C TYR A 264 8.92 -12.30 -17.07
N PHE A 265 7.65 -12.17 -17.44
CA PHE A 265 7.14 -12.03 -18.80
C PHE A 265 6.36 -10.71 -18.88
N SER A 266 7.04 -9.62 -19.25
CA SER A 266 6.49 -8.26 -19.20
C SER A 266 6.32 -7.70 -20.61
N ASN A 267 5.10 -7.78 -21.17
CA ASN A 267 4.86 -7.41 -22.56
C ASN A 267 5.10 -5.92 -22.86
N PHE A 268 4.96 -5.03 -21.85
CA PHE A 268 5.30 -3.62 -22.07
C PHE A 268 6.78 -3.43 -22.44
N LEU A 269 7.70 -4.26 -21.90
CA LEU A 269 9.11 -4.22 -22.28
C LEU A 269 9.34 -4.61 -23.73
N LYS A 270 8.60 -5.59 -24.22
CA LYS A 270 8.64 -5.98 -25.63
C LYS A 270 8.29 -4.81 -26.54
N GLU A 271 7.24 -4.06 -26.19
CA GLU A 271 6.84 -2.87 -26.96
C GLU A 271 7.81 -1.71 -26.78
N LEU A 272 8.34 -1.53 -25.57
CA LEU A 272 9.36 -0.50 -25.32
C LEU A 272 10.65 -0.76 -26.10
N ILE A 273 11.10 -2.02 -26.18
CA ILE A 273 12.26 -2.44 -26.98
C ILE A 273 12.00 -2.10 -28.45
N ARG A 274 10.83 -2.47 -28.99
CA ARG A 274 10.47 -2.15 -30.38
C ARG A 274 10.41 -0.65 -30.60
N TYR A 275 9.83 0.11 -29.69
CA TYR A 275 9.78 1.57 -29.77
C TYR A 275 11.20 2.19 -29.80
N GLN A 276 12.06 1.78 -28.86
CA GLN A 276 13.42 2.30 -28.76
C GLN A 276 14.27 1.95 -29.98
N SER A 277 14.13 0.76 -30.52
CA SER A 277 14.88 0.33 -31.72
C SER A 277 14.58 1.19 -32.96
N ILE A 278 13.38 1.78 -33.03
CA ILE A 278 12.94 2.63 -34.13
C ILE A 278 13.21 4.12 -33.85
N ALA A 279 12.84 4.56 -32.64
CA ALA A 279 12.86 5.98 -32.28
C ALA A 279 14.26 6.49 -31.89
N PHE A 280 15.13 5.59 -31.39
CA PHE A 280 16.46 5.91 -30.88
C PHE A 280 17.51 4.90 -31.38
N PRO A 281 17.79 4.83 -32.69
CA PRO A 281 18.73 3.84 -33.26
C PRO A 281 20.15 3.96 -32.71
N GLU A 282 20.52 5.14 -32.19
CA GLU A 282 21.80 5.39 -31.53
C GLU A 282 22.00 4.60 -30.22
N ASN A 283 20.94 4.12 -29.61
CA ASN A 283 21.01 3.32 -28.38
C ASN A 283 21.40 1.84 -28.65
N ASN A 284 21.53 1.43 -29.91
CA ASN A 284 21.88 0.08 -30.33
C ASN A 284 20.94 -1.00 -29.75
N VAL A 285 19.67 -0.70 -29.56
CA VAL A 285 18.63 -1.65 -29.15
C VAL A 285 18.08 -2.34 -30.41
N ASN A 286 18.06 -3.68 -30.40
CA ASN A 286 17.46 -4.47 -31.48
C ASN A 286 16.00 -4.81 -31.16
N ALA A 287 15.11 -4.74 -32.15
CA ALA A 287 13.69 -5.07 -31.96
C ALA A 287 13.46 -6.51 -31.47
N ASP A 288 14.42 -7.41 -31.69
CA ASP A 288 14.36 -8.83 -31.29
C ASP A 288 15.04 -9.09 -29.94
N ASP A 289 15.53 -8.07 -29.21
CA ASP A 289 16.11 -8.25 -27.90
C ASP A 289 15.11 -8.89 -26.93
N ASP A 290 15.61 -9.86 -26.13
CA ASP A 290 14.71 -10.61 -25.24
C ASP A 290 14.23 -9.73 -24.07
N TYR A 291 12.92 -9.62 -23.92
CA TYR A 291 12.24 -8.83 -22.89
C TYR A 291 12.07 -9.57 -21.56
N LYS A 292 12.39 -10.87 -21.49
CA LYS A 292 12.26 -11.66 -20.28
C LYS A 292 13.35 -11.34 -19.29
N ARG A 293 13.02 -11.47 -18.01
CA ARG A 293 13.98 -11.26 -16.91
C ARG A 293 13.90 -12.41 -15.93
N VAL A 294 15.04 -12.82 -15.37
CA VAL A 294 15.11 -13.76 -14.25
C VAL A 294 15.81 -13.07 -13.10
N GLY A 295 15.18 -13.05 -11.94
CA GLY A 295 15.72 -12.46 -10.72
C GLY A 295 15.85 -13.47 -9.59
N VAL A 296 16.82 -13.24 -8.71
CA VAL A 296 16.92 -13.88 -7.41
C VAL A 296 16.64 -12.83 -6.34
N PHE A 297 16.03 -13.21 -5.24
CA PHE A 297 15.69 -12.28 -4.17
C PHE A 297 15.91 -12.84 -2.78
N ALA A 298 16.17 -11.97 -1.83
CA ALA A 298 16.01 -12.18 -0.41
C ALA A 298 14.89 -11.29 0.12
N GLY A 299 14.18 -11.74 1.14
CA GLY A 299 13.03 -11.00 1.64
C GLY A 299 12.68 -11.30 3.09
N HIS A 300 11.75 -10.51 3.58
CA HIS A 300 11.18 -10.61 4.91
C HIS A 300 9.65 -10.59 4.80
N GLU A 301 9.00 -11.43 5.59
CA GLU A 301 7.56 -11.45 5.77
C GLU A 301 7.22 -11.14 7.22
N LEU A 302 6.46 -10.06 7.43
CA LEU A 302 5.95 -9.63 8.74
C LEU A 302 4.50 -10.08 8.88
N PHE A 303 4.23 -11.02 9.78
CA PHE A 303 2.90 -11.58 9.99
C PHE A 303 2.09 -10.72 10.97
N ILE A 304 0.90 -10.34 10.54
CA ILE A 304 -0.12 -9.65 11.34
C ILE A 304 -1.41 -10.43 11.14
N ASN A 305 -1.74 -11.34 12.05
CA ASN A 305 -2.88 -12.24 11.94
C ASN A 305 -2.80 -13.12 10.67
N GLU A 306 -3.92 -13.28 9.93
CA GLU A 306 -3.95 -13.94 8.62
C GLU A 306 -3.32 -13.11 7.50
N MET A 307 -3.06 -11.84 7.77
CA MET A 307 -2.38 -10.93 6.87
C MET A 307 -0.90 -10.90 7.16
N SER A 308 -0.11 -10.66 6.13
CA SER A 308 1.31 -10.34 6.29
C SER A 308 1.74 -9.22 5.33
N VAL A 309 2.81 -8.55 5.71
CA VAL A 309 3.51 -7.59 4.85
C VAL A 309 4.76 -8.27 4.34
N ILE A 310 4.90 -8.37 3.03
CA ILE A 310 6.12 -8.89 2.41
C ILE A 310 6.98 -7.74 1.91
N SER A 311 8.29 -7.88 2.07
CA SER A 311 9.30 -7.00 1.48
C SER A 311 10.43 -7.85 0.92
N GLN A 312 10.73 -7.69 -0.36
CA GLN A 312 11.72 -8.47 -1.09
C GLN A 312 12.65 -7.53 -1.84
N PHE A 313 13.95 -7.78 -1.74
CA PHE A 313 14.97 -7.12 -2.54
C PHE A 313 15.55 -8.16 -3.50
N GLY A 314 15.48 -7.87 -4.79
CA GLY A 314 15.89 -8.76 -5.85
C GLY A 314 16.96 -8.17 -6.76
N TYR A 315 17.67 -9.08 -7.43
CA TYR A 315 18.68 -8.78 -8.42
C TYR A 315 18.45 -9.65 -9.66
N TYR A 316 18.45 -9.03 -10.86
CA TYR A 316 18.30 -9.76 -12.12
C TYR A 316 19.60 -10.46 -12.51
N VAL A 317 19.56 -11.79 -12.52
CA VAL A 317 20.65 -12.64 -13.03
C VAL A 317 20.60 -12.81 -14.54
N TYR A 318 19.40 -12.73 -15.14
CA TYR A 318 19.17 -12.63 -16.57
C TYR A 318 18.44 -11.33 -16.88
N TYR A 319 19.08 -10.44 -17.66
CA TYR A 319 18.64 -9.06 -17.88
C TYR A 319 19.18 -8.55 -19.21
N PRO A 320 18.64 -9.04 -20.35
CA PRO A 320 19.18 -8.72 -21.67
C PRO A 320 18.92 -7.29 -22.11
N PHE A 321 17.79 -6.69 -21.71
CA PHE A 321 17.46 -5.30 -21.98
C PHE A 321 17.57 -4.47 -20.71
N ASP A 322 18.35 -3.38 -20.74
CA ASP A 322 18.54 -2.50 -19.58
C ASP A 322 17.33 -1.58 -19.38
N PHE A 323 16.54 -1.89 -18.35
CA PHE A 323 15.36 -1.11 -17.95
C PHE A 323 15.40 -0.84 -16.43
N GLU A 324 15.65 0.43 -16.04
CA GLU A 324 15.64 0.89 -14.66
C GLU A 324 16.66 0.20 -13.71
N GLY A 325 17.67 -0.48 -14.27
CA GLY A 325 18.75 -1.14 -13.54
C GLY A 325 18.45 -2.56 -13.08
N ARG A 326 19.47 -3.21 -12.51
CA ARG A 326 19.49 -4.65 -12.22
C ARG A 326 18.86 -5.04 -10.87
N THR A 327 18.41 -4.10 -10.07
CA THR A 327 17.80 -4.39 -8.77
C THR A 327 16.32 -4.05 -8.77
N TYR A 328 15.54 -4.79 -8.00
CA TYR A 328 14.13 -4.49 -7.79
C TYR A 328 13.73 -4.66 -6.34
N LEU A 329 12.72 -3.94 -5.94
CA LEU A 329 12.01 -4.07 -4.68
C LEU A 329 10.59 -4.59 -4.95
N ARG A 330 10.10 -5.46 -4.07
CA ARG A 330 8.70 -5.85 -4.03
C ARG A 330 8.20 -5.69 -2.61
N VAL A 331 7.17 -4.89 -2.41
CA VAL A 331 6.53 -4.67 -1.11
C VAL A 331 5.02 -4.83 -1.29
N GLY A 332 4.35 -5.44 -0.33
CA GLY A 332 2.89 -5.54 -0.39
C GLY A 332 2.28 -6.39 0.69
N LEU A 333 0.99 -6.63 0.51
CA LEU A 333 0.16 -7.40 1.42
C LEU A 333 -0.03 -8.81 0.89
N LYS A 334 0.02 -9.77 1.79
CA LYS A 334 -0.28 -11.17 1.53
C LYS A 334 -1.30 -11.65 2.56
N ARG A 335 -2.29 -12.39 2.13
CA ARG A 335 -3.29 -13.00 3.00
C ARG A 335 -3.30 -14.51 2.81
N TYR A 336 -3.27 -15.23 3.92
CA TYR A 336 -3.42 -16.68 3.92
C TYR A 336 -4.90 -17.07 3.99
N PHE A 337 -5.26 -18.10 3.23
CA PHE A 337 -6.57 -18.77 3.24
C PHE A 337 -6.34 -20.21 3.68
N GLY A 338 -6.47 -20.44 4.98
CA GLY A 338 -6.00 -21.66 5.61
C GLY A 338 -4.46 -21.76 5.62
N ASP A 339 -3.93 -23.00 5.70
CA ASP A 339 -2.51 -23.22 5.95
C ASP A 339 -1.63 -23.17 4.69
N ARG A 340 -2.22 -23.29 3.52
CA ARG A 340 -1.45 -23.54 2.28
C ARG A 340 -1.64 -22.51 1.17
N VAL A 341 -2.82 -21.93 1.05
CA VAL A 341 -3.14 -21.01 -0.07
C VAL A 341 -2.99 -19.58 0.39
N PHE A 342 -2.47 -18.72 -0.46
CA PHE A 342 -2.41 -17.30 -0.20
C PHE A 342 -2.74 -16.47 -1.45
N GLY A 343 -3.31 -15.29 -1.22
CA GLY A 343 -3.40 -14.20 -2.18
C GLY A 343 -2.44 -13.09 -1.80
N ALA A 344 -1.96 -12.32 -2.77
CA ALA A 344 -1.08 -11.19 -2.53
C ALA A 344 -1.40 -10.02 -3.48
N VAL A 345 -1.22 -8.81 -2.98
CA VAL A 345 -1.18 -7.59 -3.77
C VAL A 345 0.13 -6.90 -3.46
N THR A 346 1.00 -6.78 -4.44
CA THR A 346 2.35 -6.26 -4.27
C THR A 346 2.64 -5.16 -5.26
N LEU A 347 3.48 -4.21 -4.87
CA LEU A 347 4.09 -3.23 -5.74
C LEU A 347 5.52 -3.67 -6.03
N LYS A 348 5.85 -3.82 -7.30
CA LYS A 348 7.22 -3.97 -7.77
C LYS A 348 7.77 -2.64 -8.23
N SER A 349 8.99 -2.31 -7.82
CA SER A 349 9.65 -1.04 -8.15
C SER A 349 11.15 -1.21 -8.37
N HIS A 350 11.74 -0.25 -9.08
CA HIS A 350 13.19 -0.07 -9.24
C HIS A 350 13.58 1.19 -8.45
N GLY A 351 14.19 0.98 -7.27
CA GLY A 351 14.36 2.09 -6.32
C GLY A 351 13.02 2.70 -5.92
N ALA A 352 12.86 4.00 -6.11
CA ALA A 352 11.63 4.72 -5.82
C ALA A 352 10.62 4.75 -6.99
N LYS A 353 10.95 4.18 -8.17
CA LYS A 353 10.10 4.19 -9.36
C LYS A 353 9.27 2.91 -9.43
N ALA A 354 7.96 3.03 -9.36
CA ALA A 354 7.04 1.92 -9.49
C ALA A 354 7.10 1.32 -10.91
N GLU A 355 7.16 -0.01 -11.03
CA GLU A 355 6.98 -0.69 -12.31
C GLU A 355 5.54 -1.18 -12.48
N ALA A 356 4.98 -1.85 -11.46
CA ALA A 356 3.64 -2.40 -11.54
C ALA A 356 3.07 -2.82 -10.19
N VAL A 357 1.73 -2.81 -10.10
CA VAL A 357 1.00 -3.58 -9.09
C VAL A 357 0.82 -5.01 -9.59
N GLU A 358 1.20 -5.97 -8.75
CA GLU A 358 1.09 -7.41 -9.03
C GLU A 358 -0.02 -8.01 -8.18
N PHE A 359 -0.98 -8.68 -8.81
CA PHE A 359 -1.98 -9.52 -8.13
C PHE A 359 -1.52 -10.96 -8.18
N GLY A 360 -1.35 -11.58 -7.03
CA GLY A 360 -0.76 -12.90 -6.90
C GLY A 360 -1.67 -13.90 -6.21
N ILE A 361 -1.52 -15.16 -6.62
CA ILE A 361 -2.02 -16.33 -5.89
C ILE A 361 -0.88 -17.33 -5.76
N GLY A 362 -0.83 -18.05 -4.64
CA GLY A 362 0.22 -19.04 -4.44
C GLY A 362 -0.13 -20.10 -3.42
N ILE A 363 0.76 -21.08 -3.38
CA ILE A 363 0.69 -22.20 -2.41
C ILE A 363 1.98 -22.25 -1.58
N ARG A 364 1.82 -22.63 -0.31
CA ARG A 364 2.90 -22.84 0.67
C ARG A 364 2.88 -24.29 1.14
N LEU A 365 3.98 -25.01 0.95
CA LEU A 365 4.12 -26.45 1.21
C LEU A 365 5.06 -26.71 2.38
#